data_781e627511c9fcf174c2e49c6aef0ac6
#
_entry.id   781e627511c9fcf174c2e49c6aef0ac6
#
_cell.length_a   1.000
_cell.length_b   1.000
_cell.length_c   1.000
_cell.angle_alpha   90.00
_cell.angle_beta   90.00
_cell.angle_gamma   90.00
#
_symmetry.space_group_name_H-M   'P 1'
#
loop_
_entity.id
_entity.type
_entity.pdbx_description
1 polymer ?
#
loop_
_entity_poly.entity_id
_entity_poly.type
_entity_poly.pdbx_seq_one_letter_code
_entity_poly.pdbx_strand_id
1 'polypeptide(L)'
;VKKLHDSHQDYARWDDAVTGLYNVPDAEFVRSGYTDSTSTGIIFDTAFLIDETGKDLFALRDGATLATSSRAYFGAAFAHILKESDRPAGEYAVASGFFQTPDGIAAAVAGPVVPFSAGFPVPAGQKRMLVIAKHLTEAMVKNLGEEFVIADLKLAAPDFHAEQNVTLADP
;
A
#
# COMPACT_ATOMS: atom_id res chain seq x y z
N VAL A 1 -3.89 -3.53 -9.28
CA VAL A 1 -4.52 -2.98 -8.06
C VAL A 1 -5.38 -4.02 -7.37
N LYS A 2 -6.31 -4.76 -8.06
CA LYS A 2 -7.20 -5.75 -7.40
C LYS A 2 -6.42 -6.77 -6.57
N LYS A 3 -5.39 -7.41 -7.13
CA LYS A 3 -4.57 -8.40 -6.40
C LYS A 3 -3.93 -7.78 -5.15
N LEU A 4 -3.43 -6.54 -5.24
CA LEU A 4 -2.85 -5.84 -4.11
C LEU A 4 -3.90 -5.52 -3.03
N HIS A 5 -5.11 -5.18 -3.46
CA HIS A 5 -6.26 -4.95 -2.57
C HIS A 5 -6.65 -6.23 -1.80
N ASP A 6 -6.78 -7.37 -2.51
CA ASP A 6 -7.08 -8.67 -1.89
C ASP A 6 -5.97 -9.05 -0.90
N SER A 7 -4.70 -8.87 -1.29
CA SER A 7 -3.57 -9.13 -0.41
C SER A 7 -3.52 -8.23 0.83
N HIS A 8 -3.92 -6.95 0.72
CA HIS A 8 -4.00 -6.08 1.90
C HIS A 8 -4.90 -6.67 2.98
N GLN A 9 -6.01 -7.30 2.60
CA GLN A 9 -6.90 -7.97 3.54
C GLN A 9 -6.18 -9.12 4.28
N ASP A 10 -5.38 -9.91 3.57
CA ASP A 10 -4.65 -11.04 4.15
C ASP A 10 -3.58 -10.59 5.16
N TYR A 11 -3.06 -9.37 5.02
CA TYR A 11 -2.02 -8.82 5.88
C TYR A 11 -2.54 -7.90 7.00
N ALA A 12 -3.76 -7.37 6.87
CA ALA A 12 -4.29 -6.36 7.79
C ALA A 12 -5.55 -6.80 8.56
N ARG A 13 -6.28 -7.83 8.09
CA ARG A 13 -7.55 -8.24 8.69
C ARG A 13 -7.47 -9.64 9.30
N TRP A 14 -6.77 -9.74 10.41
CA TRP A 14 -6.67 -10.97 11.20
C TRP A 14 -6.18 -10.69 12.63
N ASP A 15 -6.46 -11.61 13.56
CA ASP A 15 -6.25 -11.38 14.98
C ASP A 15 -4.77 -11.27 15.35
N ASP A 16 -3.89 -12.05 14.68
CA ASP A 16 -2.45 -11.95 14.92
C ASP A 16 -1.85 -10.64 14.40
N ALA A 17 -2.44 -10.03 13.35
CA ALA A 17 -2.01 -8.70 12.92
C ALA A 17 -2.31 -7.65 13.99
N VAL A 18 -3.45 -7.74 14.66
CA VAL A 18 -3.76 -6.85 15.79
C VAL A 18 -2.78 -7.11 16.93
N THR A 19 -2.52 -8.38 17.28
CA THR A 19 -1.57 -8.73 18.33
C THR A 19 -0.16 -8.25 18.02
N GLY A 20 0.29 -8.44 16.80
CA GLY A 20 1.68 -8.15 16.40
C GLY A 20 1.97 -6.71 16.03
N LEU A 21 0.95 -5.88 15.69
CA LEU A 21 1.16 -4.52 15.17
C LEU A 21 0.68 -3.41 16.10
N TYR A 22 -0.18 -3.73 17.08
CA TYR A 22 -0.63 -2.74 18.06
C TYR A 22 0.37 -2.61 19.22
N ASN A 23 0.20 -1.56 20.05
CA ASN A 23 1.17 -1.15 21.07
C ASN A 23 2.55 -0.88 20.45
N VAL A 24 3.53 -1.73 20.69
CA VAL A 24 4.82 -1.72 20.00
C VAL A 24 4.83 -2.87 19.00
N PRO A 25 5.02 -2.62 17.71
CA PRO A 25 5.08 -3.68 16.73
C PRO A 25 6.12 -4.74 17.09
N ASP A 26 5.70 -6.02 17.09
CA ASP A 26 6.57 -7.13 17.35
C ASP A 26 7.59 -7.32 16.22
N ALA A 27 8.87 -7.28 16.55
CA ALA A 27 9.96 -7.29 15.56
C ALA A 27 9.99 -8.59 14.73
N GLU A 28 9.69 -9.74 15.33
CA GLU A 28 9.67 -11.02 14.62
C GLU A 28 8.45 -11.13 13.70
N PHE A 29 7.30 -10.66 14.17
CA PHE A 29 6.08 -10.58 13.36
C PHE A 29 6.28 -9.66 12.15
N VAL A 30 6.88 -8.48 12.35
CA VAL A 30 7.18 -7.54 11.26
C VAL A 30 8.19 -8.16 10.29
N ARG A 31 9.21 -8.83 10.79
CA ARG A 31 10.21 -9.48 9.95
C ARG A 31 9.58 -10.55 9.07
N SER A 32 8.89 -11.52 9.66
CA SER A 32 8.34 -12.67 8.93
C SER A 32 7.16 -12.29 8.02
N GLY A 33 6.31 -11.37 8.46
CA GLY A 33 5.14 -10.94 7.70
C GLY A 33 5.47 -9.91 6.61
N TYR A 34 6.27 -8.91 6.92
CA TYR A 34 6.41 -7.74 6.04
C TYR A 34 7.81 -7.60 5.43
N THR A 35 8.88 -7.79 6.23
CA THR A 35 10.26 -7.68 5.69
C THR A 35 10.51 -8.78 4.66
N ASP A 36 10.17 -10.02 4.98
CA ASP A 36 10.34 -11.15 4.06
C ASP A 36 9.46 -11.00 2.81
N SER A 37 8.21 -10.51 2.98
CA SER A 37 7.30 -10.26 1.84
C SER A 37 7.78 -9.15 0.93
N THR A 38 8.29 -8.04 1.47
CA THR A 38 8.86 -6.95 0.67
C THR A 38 10.16 -7.37 0.00
N SER A 39 10.97 -8.23 0.63
CA SER A 39 12.21 -8.76 0.06
C SER A 39 11.96 -9.60 -1.19
N THR A 40 10.94 -10.45 -1.20
CA THR A 40 10.57 -11.22 -2.38
C THR A 40 9.96 -10.35 -3.47
N GLY A 41 9.28 -9.29 -3.08
CA GLY A 41 8.59 -8.37 -3.97
C GLY A 41 7.51 -9.02 -4.85
N ILE A 42 7.07 -10.26 -4.56
CA ILE A 42 6.11 -10.98 -5.41
C ILE A 42 4.75 -10.28 -5.41
N ILE A 43 4.24 -9.90 -4.23
CA ILE A 43 2.94 -9.27 -4.06
C ILE A 43 3.10 -7.76 -3.92
N PHE A 44 3.91 -7.33 -2.97
CA PHE A 44 4.29 -5.94 -2.73
C PHE A 44 5.79 -5.87 -2.40
N ASP A 45 6.39 -4.75 -2.70
CA ASP A 45 7.81 -4.49 -2.47
C ASP A 45 8.04 -3.37 -1.43
N THR A 46 6.96 -2.74 -0.98
CA THR A 46 7.00 -1.63 -0.04
C THR A 46 5.88 -1.77 0.97
N ALA A 47 6.16 -1.52 2.26
CA ALA A 47 5.17 -1.54 3.32
C ALA A 47 5.43 -0.44 4.35
N PHE A 48 4.35 0.21 4.84
CA PHE A 48 4.37 1.16 5.95
C PHE A 48 3.30 0.80 6.96
N LEU A 49 3.59 0.95 8.23
CA LEU A 49 2.60 0.93 9.30
C LEU A 49 2.54 2.31 9.94
N ILE A 50 1.35 2.91 9.96
CA ILE A 50 1.12 4.27 10.42
C ILE A 50 0.22 4.21 11.67
N ASP A 51 0.56 4.96 12.72
CA ASP A 51 -0.25 5.06 13.92
C ASP A 51 -1.38 6.11 13.82
N GLU A 52 -2.18 6.21 14.87
CA GLU A 52 -3.29 7.17 14.98
C GLU A 52 -2.88 8.64 14.92
N THR A 53 -1.60 8.95 15.15
CA THR A 53 -1.03 10.31 15.04
C THR A 53 -0.53 10.63 13.63
N GLY A 54 -0.47 9.61 12.77
CA GLY A 54 0.09 9.70 11.42
C GLY A 54 1.61 9.51 11.38
N LYS A 55 2.20 8.94 12.44
CA LYS A 55 3.62 8.58 12.51
C LYS A 55 3.82 7.18 11.95
N ASP A 56 4.83 7.01 11.12
CA ASP A 56 5.26 5.69 10.66
C ASP A 56 5.94 4.92 11.81
N LEU A 57 5.42 3.74 12.12
CA LEU A 57 5.98 2.81 13.09
C LEU A 57 7.02 1.90 12.47
N PHE A 58 6.83 1.53 11.21
CA PHE A 58 7.86 0.98 10.34
C PHE A 58 7.67 1.45 8.90
N ALA A 59 8.76 1.43 8.15
CA ALA A 59 8.81 1.67 6.71
C ALA A 59 9.81 0.67 6.10
N LEU A 60 9.36 -0.11 5.12
CA LEU A 60 10.11 -1.20 4.50
C LEU A 60 10.08 -1.08 2.98
N ARG A 61 11.21 -1.35 2.34
CA ARG A 61 11.35 -1.44 0.90
C ARG A 61 12.35 -2.54 0.54
N ASP A 62 11.96 -3.46 -0.34
CA ASP A 62 12.82 -4.55 -0.83
C ASP A 62 13.54 -5.31 0.30
N GLY A 63 12.85 -5.57 1.44
CA GLY A 63 13.39 -6.26 2.60
C GLY A 63 14.27 -5.40 3.52
N ALA A 64 14.42 -4.11 3.26
CA ALA A 64 15.21 -3.20 4.07
C ALA A 64 14.37 -2.08 4.69
N THR A 65 14.85 -1.50 5.80
CA THR A 65 14.23 -0.33 6.40
C THR A 65 14.41 0.88 5.50
N LEU A 66 13.30 1.58 5.24
CA LEU A 66 13.27 2.82 4.50
C LEU A 66 13.35 4.02 5.45
N ALA A 67 14.31 4.92 5.23
CA ALA A 67 14.49 6.10 6.08
C ALA A 67 13.47 7.23 5.82
N THR A 68 12.74 7.16 4.72
CA THR A 68 11.77 8.17 4.29
C THR A 68 10.40 7.88 4.87
N SER A 69 9.69 8.91 5.33
CA SER A 69 8.31 8.75 5.80
C SER A 69 7.34 8.43 4.65
N SER A 70 6.23 7.76 4.97
CA SER A 70 5.18 7.43 4.00
C SER A 70 4.68 8.67 3.24
N ARG A 71 4.48 9.79 3.94
CA ARG A 71 4.04 11.06 3.34
C ARG A 71 5.07 11.65 2.39
N ALA A 72 6.34 11.59 2.74
CA ALA A 72 7.41 12.08 1.86
C ALA A 72 7.63 11.14 0.67
N TYR A 73 7.43 9.83 0.87
CA TYR A 73 7.59 8.82 -0.15
C TYR A 73 6.51 8.88 -1.24
N PHE A 74 5.24 8.97 -0.86
CA PHE A 74 4.12 8.99 -1.79
C PHE A 74 3.63 10.39 -2.17
N GLY A 75 4.13 11.44 -1.51
CA GLY A 75 3.75 12.82 -1.78
C GLY A 75 2.37 13.24 -1.24
N ALA A 76 1.93 14.45 -1.59
CA ALA A 76 0.76 15.08 -1.00
C ALA A 76 -0.56 14.33 -1.28
N ALA A 77 -0.70 13.72 -2.46
CA ALA A 77 -1.89 12.96 -2.85
C ALA A 77 -2.15 11.73 -1.96
N PHE A 78 -1.13 11.24 -1.25
CA PHE A 78 -1.25 10.10 -0.35
C PHE A 78 -2.24 10.34 0.81
N ALA A 79 -2.34 11.58 1.28
CA ALA A 79 -3.30 11.94 2.32
C ALA A 79 -4.75 11.60 1.95
N HIS A 80 -5.07 11.60 0.65
CA HIS A 80 -6.41 11.29 0.16
C HIS A 80 -6.78 9.82 0.41
N ILE A 81 -5.91 8.87 0.04
CA ILE A 81 -6.21 7.44 0.27
C ILE A 81 -6.24 7.09 1.76
N LEU A 82 -5.41 7.72 2.59
CA LEU A 82 -5.48 7.55 4.04
C LEU A 82 -6.84 8.01 4.58
N LYS A 83 -7.35 9.15 4.13
CA LYS A 83 -8.66 9.67 4.51
C LYS A 83 -9.81 8.79 4.00
N GLU A 84 -9.72 8.31 2.76
CA GLU A 84 -10.75 7.44 2.18
C GLU A 84 -10.82 6.07 2.86
N SER A 85 -9.70 5.55 3.34
CA SER A 85 -9.65 4.29 4.09
C SER A 85 -9.89 4.46 5.60
N ASP A 86 -9.99 5.69 6.09
CA ASP A 86 -10.26 5.98 7.49
C ASP A 86 -11.72 5.65 7.86
N ARG A 87 -11.92 4.65 8.71
CA ARG A 87 -13.22 4.16 9.17
C ARG A 87 -13.25 4.10 10.70
N PRO A 88 -14.45 4.07 11.31
CA PRO A 88 -14.60 3.75 12.72
C PRO A 88 -13.87 2.47 13.11
N ALA A 89 -13.48 2.38 14.39
CA ALA A 89 -12.76 1.21 14.89
C ALA A 89 -13.53 -0.09 14.62
N GLY A 90 -12.85 -1.09 14.07
CA GLY A 90 -13.42 -2.40 13.73
C GLY A 90 -14.04 -2.49 12.32
N GLU A 91 -14.23 -1.36 11.63
CA GLU A 91 -14.65 -1.38 10.23
C GLU A 91 -13.43 -1.47 9.30
N TYR A 92 -13.51 -2.38 8.32
CA TYR A 92 -12.48 -2.55 7.32
C TYR A 92 -12.89 -1.90 6.01
N ALA A 93 -12.09 -0.97 5.55
CA ALA A 93 -12.17 -0.40 4.22
C ALA A 93 -10.77 -0.06 3.74
N VAL A 94 -10.54 -0.19 2.43
CA VAL A 94 -9.28 0.14 1.80
C VAL A 94 -9.49 1.16 0.69
N ALA A 95 -8.49 2.00 0.51
CA ALA A 95 -8.39 2.90 -0.62
C ALA A 95 -7.09 2.64 -1.37
N SER A 96 -7.07 2.93 -2.65
CA SER A 96 -5.92 2.67 -3.50
C SER A 96 -5.66 3.80 -4.50
N GLY A 97 -4.42 3.91 -4.95
CA GLY A 97 -4.02 4.89 -5.94
C GLY A 97 -2.67 4.56 -6.56
N PHE A 98 -2.33 5.32 -7.59
CA PHE A 98 -0.99 5.31 -8.18
C PHE A 98 -0.25 6.57 -7.73
N PHE A 99 1.00 6.40 -7.37
CA PHE A 99 1.84 7.47 -6.83
C PHE A 99 3.18 7.50 -7.55
N GLN A 100 3.63 8.71 -7.85
CA GLN A 100 5.03 8.92 -8.21
C GLN A 100 5.84 8.89 -6.91
N THR A 101 6.80 7.98 -6.84
CA THR A 101 7.73 7.83 -5.71
C THR A 101 9.16 8.11 -6.19
N PRO A 102 10.15 8.23 -5.29
CA PRO A 102 11.56 8.31 -5.69
C PRO A 102 12.04 7.12 -6.53
N ASP A 103 11.39 5.95 -6.37
CA ASP A 103 11.76 4.70 -7.04
C ASP A 103 10.88 4.39 -8.26
N GLY A 104 10.08 5.36 -8.72
CA GLY A 104 9.19 5.22 -9.87
C GLY A 104 7.71 5.22 -9.50
N ILE A 105 6.84 4.77 -10.41
CA ILE A 105 5.40 4.71 -10.18
C ILE A 105 5.07 3.47 -9.37
N ALA A 106 4.34 3.65 -8.27
CA ALA A 106 3.83 2.56 -7.46
C ALA A 106 2.30 2.58 -7.37
N ALA A 107 1.69 1.41 -7.45
CA ALA A 107 0.32 1.20 -7.00
C ALA A 107 0.35 0.97 -5.48
N ALA A 108 -0.42 1.72 -4.71
CA ALA A 108 -0.50 1.56 -3.27
C ALA A 108 -1.94 1.30 -2.82
N VAL A 109 -2.08 0.53 -1.74
CA VAL A 109 -3.34 0.27 -1.04
C VAL A 109 -3.12 0.59 0.43
N ALA A 110 -4.03 1.35 1.03
CA ALA A 110 -4.03 1.69 2.44
C ALA A 110 -5.33 1.23 3.10
N GLY A 111 -5.25 0.75 4.32
CA GLY A 111 -6.42 0.35 5.10
C GLY A 111 -6.08 0.07 6.57
N PRO A 112 -7.10 0.00 7.45
CA PRO A 112 -6.91 -0.24 8.85
C PRO A 112 -6.50 -1.69 9.13
N VAL A 113 -5.67 -1.88 10.14
CA VAL A 113 -5.45 -3.19 10.75
C VAL A 113 -6.60 -3.46 11.72
N VAL A 114 -7.36 -4.51 11.43
CA VAL A 114 -8.54 -4.87 12.22
C VAL A 114 -8.57 -6.39 12.49
N PRO A 115 -9.19 -6.82 13.59
CA PRO A 115 -9.34 -8.24 13.85
C PRO A 115 -10.30 -8.91 12.85
N PHE A 116 -10.12 -10.20 12.65
CA PHE A 116 -11.07 -11.03 11.92
C PHE A 116 -12.21 -11.52 12.83
N SER A 117 -11.86 -11.91 14.06
CA SER A 117 -12.81 -12.46 15.02
C SER A 117 -13.65 -11.37 15.68
N ALA A 118 -14.97 -11.56 15.70
CA ALA A 118 -15.87 -10.65 16.40
C ALA A 118 -15.55 -10.59 17.90
N GLY A 119 -15.42 -9.38 18.44
CA GLY A 119 -15.09 -9.15 19.85
C GLY A 119 -13.62 -9.34 20.23
N PHE A 120 -12.72 -9.59 19.27
CA PHE A 120 -11.29 -9.61 19.55
C PHE A 120 -10.83 -8.23 20.06
N PRO A 121 -10.07 -8.14 21.17
CA PRO A 121 -9.74 -6.89 21.79
C PRO A 121 -8.75 -6.07 20.95
N VAL A 122 -9.13 -4.83 20.67
CA VAL A 122 -8.24 -3.84 20.07
C VAL A 122 -7.87 -2.83 21.15
N PRO A 123 -6.59 -2.47 21.34
CA PRO A 123 -6.17 -1.49 22.33
C PRO A 123 -6.89 -0.15 22.17
N ALA A 124 -7.52 0.32 23.25
CA ALA A 124 -8.31 1.54 23.22
C ALA A 124 -7.48 2.78 22.82
N GLY A 125 -8.04 3.62 21.98
CA GLY A 125 -7.40 4.85 21.51
C GLY A 125 -6.29 4.64 20.47
N GLN A 126 -5.98 3.41 20.11
CA GLN A 126 -5.00 3.11 19.07
C GLN A 126 -5.67 2.78 17.74
N LYS A 127 -5.04 3.19 16.67
CA LYS A 127 -5.38 2.85 15.30
C LYS A 127 -4.10 2.54 14.53
N ARG A 128 -4.16 1.54 13.69
CA ARG A 128 -3.05 1.19 12.79
C ARG A 128 -3.55 1.18 11.36
N MET A 129 -2.82 1.89 10.50
CA MET A 129 -3.05 1.88 9.06
C MET A 129 -1.88 1.16 8.41
N LEU A 130 -2.17 0.05 7.75
CA LEU A 130 -1.21 -0.64 6.91
C LEU A 130 -1.28 -0.05 5.49
N VAL A 131 -0.12 0.21 4.92
CA VAL A 131 0.03 0.58 3.52
C VAL A 131 0.95 -0.43 2.87
N ILE A 132 0.49 -1.06 1.80
CA ILE A 132 1.34 -1.90 0.95
C ILE A 132 1.38 -1.32 -0.45
N ALA A 133 2.54 -1.37 -1.09
CA ALA A 133 2.70 -0.85 -2.43
C ALA A 133 3.54 -1.78 -3.31
N LYS A 134 3.26 -1.71 -4.61
CA LYS A 134 3.99 -2.43 -5.65
C LYS A 134 4.42 -1.47 -6.74
N HIS A 135 5.72 -1.38 -6.98
CA HIS A 135 6.25 -0.57 -8.08
C HIS A 135 5.97 -1.23 -9.42
N LEU A 136 5.62 -0.40 -10.38
CA LEU A 136 5.43 -0.83 -11.75
C LEU A 136 6.80 -0.96 -12.42
N THR A 137 7.09 -2.13 -12.93
CA THR A 137 8.28 -2.38 -13.76
C THR A 137 7.93 -2.27 -15.23
N GLU A 138 8.92 -2.00 -16.08
CA GLU A 138 8.74 -2.02 -17.53
C GLU A 138 8.18 -3.36 -18.03
N ALA A 139 8.61 -4.47 -17.43
CA ALA A 139 8.11 -5.80 -17.75
C ALA A 139 6.62 -5.96 -17.43
N MET A 140 6.16 -5.41 -16.28
CA MET A 140 4.74 -5.42 -15.93
C MET A 140 3.91 -4.57 -16.88
N VAL A 141 4.41 -3.41 -17.26
CA VAL A 141 3.74 -2.51 -18.21
C VAL A 141 3.67 -3.13 -19.61
N LYS A 142 4.76 -3.75 -20.05
CA LYS A 142 4.78 -4.50 -21.32
C LYS A 142 3.75 -5.64 -21.33
N ASN A 143 3.72 -6.45 -20.27
CA ASN A 143 2.72 -7.53 -20.15
C ASN A 143 1.29 -7.02 -20.17
N LEU A 144 1.02 -5.88 -19.52
CA LEU A 144 -0.29 -5.22 -19.60
C LEU A 144 -0.62 -4.77 -21.03
N GLY A 145 0.35 -4.18 -21.72
CA GLY A 145 0.18 -3.81 -23.15
C GLY A 145 -0.18 -5.01 -24.02
N GLU A 146 0.51 -6.13 -23.84
CA GLU A 146 0.24 -7.37 -24.57
C GLU A 146 -1.14 -7.96 -24.22
N GLU A 147 -1.52 -8.00 -22.93
CA GLU A 147 -2.81 -8.54 -22.46
C GLU A 147 -4.01 -7.74 -23.02
N PHE A 148 -3.89 -6.42 -23.03
CA PHE A 148 -4.97 -5.53 -23.51
C PHE A 148 -4.82 -5.05 -24.95
N VAL A 149 -3.85 -5.59 -25.69
CA VAL A 149 -3.57 -5.23 -27.10
C VAL A 149 -3.30 -3.72 -27.27
N ILE A 150 -2.62 -3.11 -26.30
CA ILE A 150 -2.24 -1.70 -26.32
C ILE A 150 -0.80 -1.61 -26.85
N ALA A 151 -0.64 -1.05 -28.06
CA ALA A 151 0.67 -0.82 -28.63
C ALA A 151 1.42 0.28 -27.84
N ASP A 152 2.73 0.06 -27.64
CA ASP A 152 3.66 1.06 -27.07
C ASP A 152 3.30 1.59 -25.67
N LEU A 153 2.59 0.79 -24.86
CA LEU A 153 2.34 1.13 -23.47
C LEU A 153 3.67 1.25 -22.70
N LYS A 154 3.94 2.42 -22.12
CA LYS A 154 5.17 2.74 -21.40
C LYS A 154 4.88 3.49 -20.12
N LEU A 155 5.78 3.38 -19.13
CA LEU A 155 5.80 4.31 -18.01
C LEU A 155 6.24 5.69 -18.53
N ALA A 156 5.44 6.70 -18.22
CA ALA A 156 5.83 8.08 -18.54
C ALA A 156 7.02 8.51 -17.68
N ALA A 157 7.92 9.30 -18.25
CA ALA A 157 8.97 9.94 -17.47
C ALA A 157 8.37 10.91 -16.45
N PRO A 158 9.04 11.18 -15.31
CA PRO A 158 8.51 12.02 -14.24
C PRO A 158 8.13 13.44 -14.68
N ASP A 159 8.76 13.94 -15.73
CA ASP A 159 8.55 15.25 -16.35
C ASP A 159 7.58 15.22 -17.55
N PHE A 160 6.97 14.06 -17.80
CA PHE A 160 6.00 13.93 -18.89
C PHE A 160 4.69 14.63 -18.54
N HIS A 161 4.39 15.68 -19.29
CA HIS A 161 3.08 16.34 -19.26
C HIS A 161 2.26 15.88 -20.48
N ALA A 162 1.15 15.17 -20.21
CA ALA A 162 0.23 14.79 -21.29
C ALA A 162 -0.46 16.05 -21.82
N GLU A 163 -0.13 16.47 -23.04
CA GLU A 163 -0.82 17.57 -23.73
C GLU A 163 -2.19 17.16 -24.31
N GLN A 164 -2.52 15.86 -24.29
CA GLN A 164 -3.77 15.35 -24.86
C GLN A 164 -4.49 14.44 -23.87
N ASN A 165 -5.69 14.85 -23.50
CA ASN A 165 -6.67 13.96 -22.89
C ASN A 165 -7.30 13.10 -24.01
N VAL A 166 -7.08 11.79 -23.98
CA VAL A 166 -7.83 10.86 -24.83
C VAL A 166 -9.24 10.75 -24.24
N THR A 167 -10.20 11.43 -24.86
CA THR A 167 -11.61 11.20 -24.58
C THR A 167 -12.00 9.90 -25.30
N LEU A 168 -12.19 8.82 -24.54
CA LEU A 168 -12.82 7.62 -25.09
C LEU A 168 -14.27 8.02 -25.44
N ALA A 169 -14.59 8.01 -26.72
CA ALA A 169 -15.98 8.12 -27.14
C ALA A 169 -16.72 6.85 -26.70
N ASP A 170 -17.81 7.01 -25.98
CA ASP A 170 -18.73 5.91 -25.72
C ASP A 170 -19.21 5.32 -27.08
N PRO A 171 -19.32 3.98 -27.16
CA PRO A 171 -19.76 3.29 -28.37
C PRO A 171 -21.22 3.58 -28.71
#